data_16ef3d8da6d1fcda9657db74e11cd6a0
#
_entry.id   16ef3d8da6d1fcda9657db74e11cd6a0
#
_cell.length_a   1.000
_cell.length_b   1.000
_cell.length_c   1.000
_cell.angle_alpha   90.00
_cell.angle_beta   90.00
_cell.angle_gamma   90.00
#
_symmetry.space_group_name_H-M   'P 1'
#
loop_
_entity.id
_entity.type
_entity.pdbx_description
1 polymer ?
#
loop_
_entity_poly.entity_id
_entity_poly.type
_entity_poly.pdbx_seq_one_letter_code
_entity_poly.pdbx_strand_id
1 'polypeptide(L)'
;MPLAVPLQEVLVHVDDKDLATVLSQQPNGPPLTAAVYARVHTAASFTHWLGPLGNYLVARPAARAAAHRDTERTDMPLDAAVVLGLAPEALHAWAADPMLSQVHDHLGTVEVTQITAIRAQTAKSWWPLTITLTGDESVALEARGDVSGFVAAFEQRQSTSET
;
A
#
# COMPACT_ATOMS: atom_id res chain seq x y z
N MET A 1 31.71 -20.00 6.19
CA MET A 1 30.33 -20.16 6.58
C MET A 1 29.59 -18.83 6.54
N PRO A 2 28.60 -18.73 5.69
CA PRO A 2 27.89 -17.45 5.65
C PRO A 2 27.19 -17.25 6.97
N LEU A 3 27.66 -16.25 7.69
CA LEU A 3 26.90 -15.72 8.78
C LEU A 3 25.50 -15.42 8.26
N ALA A 4 24.49 -15.96 8.92
CA ALA A 4 23.14 -15.54 8.67
C ALA A 4 23.14 -14.02 8.68
N VAL A 5 23.08 -13.42 7.50
CA VAL A 5 22.89 -11.99 7.40
C VAL A 5 21.62 -11.70 8.17
N PRO A 6 21.67 -10.93 9.27
CA PRO A 6 20.44 -10.54 9.91
C PRO A 6 19.58 -9.95 8.81
N LEU A 7 18.32 -10.34 8.78
CA LEU A 7 17.32 -9.71 7.92
C LEU A 7 17.47 -8.22 8.14
N GLN A 8 18.34 -7.61 7.35
CA GLN A 8 18.44 -6.17 7.34
C GLN A 8 17.08 -5.70 6.89
N GLU A 9 16.41 -5.00 7.78
CA GLU A 9 15.29 -4.18 7.37
C GLU A 9 15.74 -3.44 6.14
N VAL A 10 15.12 -3.75 5.00
CA VAL A 10 15.46 -3.10 3.75
C VAL A 10 14.84 -1.73 3.79
N LEU A 11 15.54 -0.80 4.44
CA LEU A 11 15.18 0.61 4.44
C LEU A 11 15.66 1.19 3.12
N VAL A 12 14.76 1.25 2.14
CA VAL A 12 15.07 1.84 0.85
C VAL A 12 14.31 3.16 0.74
N HIS A 13 15.04 4.23 0.49
CA HIS A 13 14.44 5.52 0.18
C HIS A 13 13.96 5.49 -1.26
N VAL A 14 12.65 5.67 -1.48
CA VAL A 14 12.06 5.62 -2.81
C VAL A 14 11.05 6.75 -2.98
N ASP A 15 11.28 7.60 -3.96
CA ASP A 15 10.31 8.64 -4.33
C ASP A 15 9.06 8.02 -4.95
N ASP A 16 7.94 8.73 -4.83
CA ASP A 16 6.64 8.28 -5.32
C ASP A 16 6.68 7.80 -6.78
N LYS A 17 7.40 8.52 -7.63
CA LYS A 17 7.49 8.21 -9.07
C LYS A 17 8.33 6.99 -9.38
N ASP A 18 9.18 6.55 -8.46
CA ASP A 18 10.16 5.48 -8.70
C ASP A 18 9.78 4.16 -8.01
N LEU A 19 8.65 4.11 -7.32
CA LEU A 19 8.25 2.95 -6.52
C LEU A 19 8.26 1.65 -7.31
N ALA A 20 7.56 1.63 -8.44
CA ALA A 20 7.44 0.40 -9.23
C ALA A 20 8.81 -0.04 -9.75
N THR A 21 9.60 0.89 -10.25
CA THR A 21 10.91 0.60 -10.82
C THR A 21 11.89 0.07 -9.77
N VAL A 22 12.00 0.76 -8.65
CA VAL A 22 12.96 0.40 -7.59
C VAL A 22 12.59 -0.93 -6.95
N LEU A 23 11.31 -1.14 -6.64
CA LEU A 23 10.88 -2.39 -6.01
C LEU A 23 10.97 -3.59 -6.95
N SER A 24 10.75 -3.38 -8.26
CA SER A 24 10.95 -4.45 -9.25
C SER A 24 12.41 -4.86 -9.39
N GLN A 25 13.34 -3.95 -9.12
CA GLN A 25 14.78 -4.19 -9.25
C GLN A 25 15.41 -4.80 -7.99
N GLN A 26 14.64 -4.90 -6.90
CA GLN A 26 15.15 -5.53 -5.68
C GLN A 26 15.41 -7.03 -5.90
N PRO A 27 16.40 -7.63 -5.22
CA PRO A 27 16.59 -9.08 -5.27
C PRO A 27 15.27 -9.78 -4.89
N ASN A 28 14.79 -10.66 -5.76
CA ASN A 28 13.50 -11.32 -5.63
C ASN A 28 12.30 -10.37 -5.70
N GLY A 29 12.50 -9.16 -6.23
CA GLY A 29 11.40 -8.21 -6.42
C GLY A 29 10.44 -8.67 -7.50
N PRO A 30 9.11 -8.54 -7.30
CA PRO A 30 8.14 -8.87 -8.33
C PRO A 30 8.16 -7.85 -9.47
N PRO A 31 7.79 -8.24 -10.70
CA PRO A 31 7.71 -7.29 -11.80
C PRO A 31 6.47 -6.40 -11.66
N LEU A 32 6.66 -5.23 -11.05
CA LEU A 32 5.55 -4.32 -10.79
C LEU A 32 5.20 -3.47 -12.01
N THR A 33 3.92 -3.37 -12.33
CA THR A 33 3.40 -2.48 -13.38
C THR A 33 3.15 -1.08 -12.84
N ALA A 34 2.74 -0.99 -11.58
CA ALA A 34 2.44 0.28 -10.92
C ALA A 34 2.59 0.12 -9.41
N ALA A 35 2.87 1.21 -8.71
CA ALA A 35 2.96 1.21 -7.26
C ALA A 35 2.65 2.60 -6.69
N VAL A 36 2.06 2.62 -5.50
CA VAL A 36 1.72 3.85 -4.78
C VAL A 36 2.00 3.69 -3.30
N TYR A 37 2.28 4.80 -2.63
CA TYR A 37 2.20 4.85 -1.17
C TYR A 37 0.73 4.90 -0.77
N ALA A 38 0.38 4.20 0.29
CA ALA A 38 -0.97 4.21 0.84
C ALA A 38 -0.93 4.19 2.36
N ARG A 39 -1.95 4.74 2.96
CA ARG A 39 -2.13 4.70 4.42
C ARG A 39 -3.58 4.38 4.72
N VAL A 40 -3.80 3.75 5.88
CA VAL A 40 -5.15 3.41 6.30
C VAL A 40 -5.89 4.71 6.61
N HIS A 41 -7.11 4.84 6.05
CA HIS A 41 -7.95 5.98 6.33
C HIS A 41 -8.49 5.85 7.76
N THR A 42 -8.01 6.71 8.65
CA THR A 42 -8.51 6.79 10.01
C THR A 42 -9.27 8.11 10.17
N ALA A 43 -10.28 8.10 11.03
CA ALA A 43 -11.03 9.30 11.38
C ALA A 43 -10.18 10.25 12.24
N ALA A 44 -8.86 10.24 12.04
CA ALA A 44 -7.91 11.03 12.82
C ALA A 44 -7.79 12.48 12.31
N SER A 45 -8.79 12.97 11.60
CA SER A 45 -8.83 14.35 11.12
C SER A 45 -8.72 15.38 12.24
N PHE A 46 -9.11 15.02 13.45
CA PHE A 46 -8.96 15.92 14.59
C PHE A 46 -7.52 16.06 15.11
N THR A 47 -6.58 15.23 14.65
CA THR A 47 -5.19 15.32 15.03
C THR A 47 -4.44 16.45 14.32
N HIS A 48 -5.04 17.07 13.32
CA HIS A 48 -4.43 18.21 12.61
C HIS A 48 -4.02 19.35 13.53
N TRP A 49 -4.77 19.62 14.57
CA TRP A 49 -4.50 20.71 15.50
C TRP A 49 -3.51 20.34 16.61
N LEU A 50 -3.11 19.07 16.69
CA LEU A 50 -2.07 18.61 17.61
C LEU A 50 -0.66 18.66 17.00
N GLY A 51 -0.57 19.00 15.71
CA GLY A 51 0.70 19.11 15.01
C GLY A 51 1.42 17.78 14.79
N PRO A 52 2.72 17.83 14.42
CA PRO A 52 3.47 16.59 14.11
C PRO A 52 3.53 15.61 15.28
N LEU A 53 3.53 16.11 16.51
CA LEU A 53 3.58 15.24 17.69
C LEU A 53 2.32 14.42 17.84
N GLY A 54 1.16 15.00 17.52
CA GLY A 54 -0.11 14.30 17.56
C GLY A 54 -0.14 13.13 16.57
N ASN A 55 0.51 13.29 15.42
CA ASN A 55 0.60 12.23 14.43
C ASN A 55 1.37 11.02 14.96
N TYR A 56 2.46 11.24 15.70
CA TYR A 56 3.24 10.14 16.27
C TYR A 56 2.57 9.49 17.48
N LEU A 57 1.94 10.28 18.35
CA LEU A 57 1.45 9.79 19.63
C LEU A 57 0.05 9.21 19.56
N VAL A 58 -0.78 9.68 18.64
CA VAL A 58 -2.20 9.31 18.57
C VAL A 58 -2.57 8.68 17.23
N ALA A 59 -2.23 9.32 16.11
CA ALA A 59 -2.69 8.87 14.80
C ALA A 59 -2.01 7.58 14.34
N ARG A 60 -0.72 7.40 14.62
CA ARG A 60 0.03 6.23 14.15
C ARG A 60 -0.39 4.93 14.86
N PRO A 61 -0.53 4.90 16.20
CA PRO A 61 -1.09 3.70 16.85
C PRO A 61 -2.52 3.40 16.44
N ALA A 62 -3.35 4.43 16.25
CA ALA A 62 -4.72 4.25 15.79
C ALA A 62 -4.77 3.69 14.37
N ALA A 63 -3.91 4.19 13.48
CA ALA A 63 -3.82 3.70 12.12
C ALA A 63 -3.34 2.24 12.06
N ARG A 64 -2.37 1.87 12.91
CA ARG A 64 -1.90 0.50 13.00
C ARG A 64 -2.99 -0.43 13.50
N ALA A 65 -3.75 -0.02 14.52
CA ALA A 65 -4.87 -0.81 15.03
C ALA A 65 -5.97 -0.98 13.96
N ALA A 66 -6.28 0.07 13.21
CA ALA A 66 -7.23 0.00 12.11
C ALA A 66 -6.75 -0.93 11.00
N ALA A 67 -5.45 -0.88 10.66
CA ALA A 67 -4.85 -1.76 9.67
C ALA A 67 -4.95 -3.22 10.09
N HIS A 68 -4.68 -3.53 11.35
CA HIS A 68 -4.81 -4.89 11.88
C HIS A 68 -6.24 -5.39 11.80
N ARG A 69 -7.22 -4.55 12.13
CA ARG A 69 -8.64 -4.93 12.02
C ARG A 69 -9.02 -5.21 10.56
N ASP A 70 -8.55 -4.39 9.63
CA ASP A 70 -8.81 -4.59 8.20
C ASP A 70 -8.14 -5.87 7.70
N THR A 71 -6.92 -6.17 8.14
CA THR A 71 -6.22 -7.40 7.79
C THR A 71 -6.98 -8.62 8.29
N GLU A 72 -7.45 -8.61 9.54
CA GLU A 72 -8.22 -9.71 10.11
C GLU A 72 -9.54 -9.92 9.36
N ARG A 73 -10.19 -8.83 8.95
CA ARG A 73 -11.48 -8.87 8.26
C ARG A 73 -11.36 -9.29 6.79
N THR A 74 -10.28 -8.90 6.11
CA THR A 74 -10.18 -9.01 4.65
C THR A 74 -9.03 -9.89 4.17
N ASP A 75 -8.15 -10.35 5.06
CA ASP A 75 -6.89 -11.03 4.76
C ASP A 75 -5.91 -10.18 3.92
N MET A 76 -6.19 -8.89 3.75
CA MET A 76 -5.28 -8.00 3.05
C MET A 76 -4.14 -7.59 3.98
N PRO A 77 -2.86 -7.81 3.59
CA PRO A 77 -1.73 -7.49 4.46
C PRO A 77 -1.52 -5.97 4.53
N LEU A 78 -1.88 -5.39 5.66
CA LEU A 78 -1.81 -3.94 5.87
C LEU A 78 -1.02 -3.58 7.13
N ASP A 79 -0.46 -2.38 7.12
CA ASP A 79 0.11 -1.70 8.29
C ASP A 79 -0.41 -0.26 8.25
N ALA A 80 0.00 0.56 9.21
CA ALA A 80 -0.41 1.97 9.28
C ALA A 80 -0.19 2.70 7.95
N ALA A 81 0.94 2.42 7.30
CA ALA A 81 1.22 2.88 5.96
C ALA A 81 1.95 1.79 5.19
N VAL A 82 1.70 1.71 3.91
CA VAL A 82 2.23 0.66 3.03
C VAL A 82 2.58 1.23 1.67
N VAL A 83 3.37 0.47 0.91
CA VAL A 83 3.39 0.58 -0.54
C VAL A 83 2.55 -0.55 -1.10
N LEU A 84 1.66 -0.23 -2.03
CA LEU A 84 0.91 -1.21 -2.80
C LEU A 84 1.51 -1.27 -4.19
N GLY A 85 1.95 -2.45 -4.60
CA GLY A 85 2.54 -2.68 -5.91
C GLY A 85 1.76 -3.73 -6.68
N LEU A 86 1.36 -3.39 -7.90
CA LEU A 86 0.59 -4.28 -8.75
C LEU A 86 1.51 -5.06 -9.67
N ALA A 87 1.55 -6.38 -9.48
CA ALA A 87 2.21 -7.33 -10.36
C ALA A 87 1.16 -8.07 -11.20
N PRO A 88 1.57 -8.82 -12.24
CA PRO A 88 0.59 -9.48 -13.12
C PRO A 88 -0.41 -10.39 -12.41
N GLU A 89 -0.02 -11.05 -11.32
CA GLU A 89 -0.87 -12.03 -10.65
C GLU A 89 -1.32 -11.62 -9.26
N ALA A 90 -0.65 -10.63 -8.65
CA ALA A 90 -0.89 -10.29 -7.26
C ALA A 90 -0.65 -8.82 -6.98
N LEU A 91 -1.37 -8.33 -5.99
CA LEU A 91 -1.10 -7.05 -5.36
C LEU A 91 -0.18 -7.30 -4.18
N HIS A 92 1.00 -6.68 -4.19
CA HIS A 92 1.98 -6.79 -3.12
C HIS A 92 1.86 -5.61 -2.16
N ALA A 93 2.15 -5.85 -0.90
CA ALA A 93 2.19 -4.79 0.11
C ALA A 93 3.51 -4.83 0.86
N TRP A 94 4.12 -3.68 1.04
CA TRP A 94 5.30 -3.47 1.87
C TRP A 94 4.96 -2.47 2.97
N ALA A 95 5.46 -2.69 4.16
CA ALA A 95 5.41 -1.67 5.20
C ALA A 95 6.20 -0.45 4.72
N ALA A 96 5.73 0.75 5.04
CA ALA A 96 6.35 1.97 4.54
C ALA A 96 6.21 3.13 5.52
N ASP A 97 7.06 4.13 5.32
CA ASP A 97 6.95 5.44 5.96
C ASP A 97 6.92 6.50 4.85
N PRO A 98 5.72 6.93 4.43
CA PRO A 98 5.60 7.91 3.34
C PRO A 98 6.18 9.28 3.68
N MET A 99 6.20 9.66 4.97
CA MET A 99 6.78 10.93 5.39
C MET A 99 8.27 11.00 5.11
N LEU A 100 8.96 9.85 5.19
CA LEU A 100 10.39 9.75 4.94
C LEU A 100 10.67 9.14 3.56
N SER A 101 9.65 8.85 2.77
CA SER A 101 9.76 8.17 1.48
C SER A 101 10.57 6.87 1.60
N GLN A 102 10.27 6.08 2.62
CA GLN A 102 10.98 4.83 2.92
C GLN A 102 10.07 3.64 2.77
N VAL A 103 10.62 2.56 2.21
CA VAL A 103 9.96 1.27 2.09
C VAL A 103 10.68 0.27 2.98
N HIS A 104 9.91 -0.49 3.75
CA HIS A 104 10.40 -1.48 4.70
C HIS A 104 10.11 -2.90 4.21
N ASP A 105 9.75 -3.79 5.11
CA ASP A 105 9.59 -5.21 4.83
C ASP A 105 8.36 -5.50 3.97
N HIS A 106 8.46 -6.55 3.16
CA HIS A 106 7.33 -7.09 2.42
C HIS A 106 6.36 -7.75 3.40
N LEU A 107 5.09 -7.33 3.37
CA LEU A 107 4.07 -7.82 4.28
C LEU A 107 3.33 -9.05 3.74
N GLY A 108 3.09 -9.08 2.45
CA GLY A 108 2.36 -10.18 1.83
C GLY A 108 1.75 -9.78 0.50
N THR A 109 0.85 -10.64 0.01
CA THR A 109 0.20 -10.46 -1.30
C THR A 109 -1.29 -10.79 -1.21
N VAL A 110 -2.04 -10.19 -2.14
CA VAL A 110 -3.42 -10.58 -2.43
C VAL A 110 -3.50 -10.92 -3.92
N GLU A 111 -4.05 -12.06 -4.26
CA GLU A 111 -4.20 -12.43 -5.66
C GLU A 111 -5.14 -11.44 -6.38
N VAL A 112 -4.77 -11.04 -7.60
CA VAL A 112 -5.57 -10.10 -8.38
C VAL A 112 -6.98 -10.64 -8.61
N THR A 113 -7.13 -11.96 -8.70
CA THR A 113 -8.44 -12.60 -8.86
C THR A 113 -9.37 -12.41 -7.66
N GLN A 114 -8.82 -12.08 -6.50
CA GLN A 114 -9.59 -11.81 -5.29
C GLN A 114 -9.99 -10.33 -5.15
N ILE A 115 -9.53 -9.48 -6.06
CA ILE A 115 -9.85 -8.05 -6.06
C ILE A 115 -10.90 -7.81 -7.14
N THR A 116 -12.05 -7.29 -6.76
CA THR A 116 -13.14 -7.04 -7.69
C THR A 116 -13.12 -5.61 -8.23
N ALA A 117 -12.60 -4.66 -7.46
CA ALA A 117 -12.51 -3.27 -7.90
C ALA A 117 -11.44 -2.52 -7.11
N ILE A 118 -10.78 -1.59 -7.78
CA ILE A 118 -9.95 -0.57 -7.15
C ILE A 118 -10.45 0.77 -7.68
N ARG A 119 -10.89 1.64 -6.79
CA ARG A 119 -11.44 2.95 -7.14
C ARG A 119 -10.72 4.04 -6.37
N ALA A 120 -10.45 5.13 -7.05
CA ALA A 120 -9.81 6.29 -6.44
C ALA A 120 -10.63 7.54 -6.74
N GLN A 121 -10.55 8.51 -5.81
CA GLN A 121 -11.17 9.81 -5.96
C GLN A 121 -10.08 10.87 -5.96
N THR A 122 -10.08 11.74 -6.97
CA THR A 122 -9.07 12.78 -7.12
C THR A 122 -9.07 13.74 -5.92
N ALA A 123 -7.89 14.02 -5.40
CA ALA A 123 -7.67 14.96 -4.31
C ALA A 123 -6.32 15.64 -4.50
N LYS A 124 -5.94 16.54 -3.59
CA LYS A 124 -4.71 17.34 -3.76
C LYS A 124 -3.43 16.52 -3.60
N SER A 125 -3.31 15.74 -2.52
CA SER A 125 -2.07 14.99 -2.26
C SER A 125 -2.34 13.53 -1.93
N TRP A 126 -3.25 13.26 -1.02
CA TRP A 126 -3.67 11.92 -0.66
C TRP A 126 -5.05 11.67 -1.25
N TRP A 127 -5.13 10.71 -2.15
CA TRP A 127 -6.38 10.38 -2.84
C TRP A 127 -7.10 9.26 -2.10
N PRO A 128 -8.38 9.42 -1.75
CA PRO A 128 -9.16 8.29 -1.24
C PRO A 128 -9.13 7.13 -2.22
N LEU A 129 -8.78 5.95 -1.72
CA LEU A 129 -8.64 4.73 -2.51
C LEU A 129 -9.43 3.62 -1.84
N THR A 130 -10.31 2.97 -2.57
CA THR A 130 -11.09 1.85 -2.06
C THR A 130 -10.73 0.59 -2.86
N ILE A 131 -10.35 -0.45 -2.15
CA ILE A 131 -10.08 -1.77 -2.73
C ILE A 131 -11.21 -2.69 -2.27
N THR A 132 -11.95 -3.23 -3.23
CA THR A 132 -13.05 -4.16 -2.95
C THR A 132 -12.60 -5.57 -3.30
N LEU A 133 -12.79 -6.47 -2.36
CA LEU A 133 -12.40 -7.87 -2.48
C LEU A 133 -13.63 -8.75 -2.76
N THR A 134 -13.40 -9.99 -3.15
CA THR A 134 -14.48 -10.98 -3.32
C THR A 134 -15.24 -11.14 -2.00
N GLY A 135 -16.56 -11.21 -2.07
CA GLY A 135 -17.40 -11.24 -0.88
C GLY A 135 -17.86 -9.86 -0.40
N ASP A 136 -17.66 -8.83 -1.24
CA ASP A 136 -18.06 -7.44 -0.98
C ASP A 136 -17.36 -6.78 0.21
N GLU A 137 -16.27 -7.38 0.69
CA GLU A 137 -15.40 -6.73 1.66
C GLU A 137 -14.58 -5.63 1.00
N SER A 138 -14.45 -4.49 1.64
CA SER A 138 -13.65 -3.40 1.10
C SER A 138 -12.74 -2.77 2.14
N VAL A 139 -11.64 -2.19 1.67
CA VAL A 139 -10.66 -1.48 2.49
C VAL A 139 -10.57 -0.05 1.97
N ALA A 140 -10.72 0.90 2.87
CA ALA A 140 -10.59 2.33 2.56
C ALA A 140 -9.20 2.81 2.95
N LEU A 141 -8.50 3.35 1.98
CA LEU A 141 -7.12 3.84 2.11
C LEU A 141 -7.04 5.25 1.55
N GLU A 142 -5.91 5.89 1.80
CA GLU A 142 -5.51 7.09 1.09
C GLU A 142 -4.19 6.81 0.37
N ALA A 143 -4.09 7.16 -0.89
CA ALA A 143 -2.94 6.85 -1.73
C ALA A 143 -2.26 8.12 -2.25
N ARG A 144 -0.94 8.04 -2.43
CA ARG A 144 -0.11 9.12 -2.95
C ARG A 144 0.82 8.58 -4.03
N GLY A 145 1.02 9.38 -5.07
CA GLY A 145 1.84 9.03 -6.21
C GLY A 145 1.01 8.96 -7.47
N ASP A 146 1.37 8.09 -8.40
CA ASP A 146 0.61 7.92 -9.63
C ASP A 146 -0.60 7.01 -9.41
N VAL A 147 -1.58 7.53 -8.67
CA VAL A 147 -2.78 6.78 -8.32
C VAL A 147 -3.62 6.46 -9.55
N SER A 148 -3.73 7.41 -10.48
CA SER A 148 -4.46 7.19 -11.73
C SER A 148 -3.85 6.05 -12.55
N GLY A 149 -2.53 6.02 -12.66
CA GLY A 149 -1.83 4.94 -13.36
C GLY A 149 -2.00 3.59 -12.67
N PHE A 150 -1.99 3.58 -11.34
CA PHE A 150 -2.21 2.38 -10.55
C PHE A 150 -3.62 1.79 -10.80
N VAL A 151 -4.64 2.63 -10.73
CA VAL A 151 -6.04 2.20 -10.99
C VAL A 151 -6.19 1.72 -12.44
N ALA A 152 -5.64 2.46 -13.39
CA ALA A 152 -5.71 2.10 -14.81
C ALA A 152 -5.01 0.77 -15.09
N ALA A 153 -3.87 0.52 -14.46
CA ALA A 153 -3.14 -0.74 -14.60
C ALA A 153 -3.97 -1.92 -14.09
N PHE A 154 -4.67 -1.75 -12.97
CA PHE A 154 -5.55 -2.78 -12.44
C PHE A 154 -6.74 -3.04 -13.37
N GLU A 155 -7.40 -1.99 -13.86
CA GLU A 155 -8.53 -2.12 -14.77
C GLU A 155 -8.13 -2.81 -16.08
N GLN A 156 -6.97 -2.46 -16.61
CA GLN A 156 -6.43 -3.10 -17.81
C GLN A 156 -6.17 -4.59 -17.56
N ARG A 157 -5.69 -4.94 -16.39
CA ARG A 157 -5.45 -6.32 -15.99
C ARG A 157 -6.76 -7.11 -15.96
N GLN A 158 -7.83 -6.53 -15.41
CA GLN A 158 -9.15 -7.17 -15.39
C GLN A 158 -9.69 -7.43 -16.79
N SER A 159 -9.56 -6.46 -17.69
CA SER A 159 -10.00 -6.62 -19.09
C SER A 159 -9.28 -7.75 -19.79
N THR A 160 -8.00 -7.93 -19.52
CA THR A 160 -7.18 -8.98 -20.13
C THR A 160 -7.58 -10.37 -19.62
N SER A 161 -8.02 -10.48 -18.36
CA SER A 161 -8.39 -11.76 -17.76
C SER A 161 -9.80 -12.22 -18.15
N GLU A 162 -10.64 -11.35 -18.72
CA GLU A 162 -12.00 -11.65 -19.15
C GLU A 162 -12.08 -12.20 -20.57
N THR A 163 -10.97 -12.25 -21.31
CA THR A 163 -10.94 -12.76 -22.67
C THR A 163 -10.46 -14.22 -22.72
#